data_ff1d945118691ad2456925577d7693f1
#
_entry.id   ff1d945118691ad2456925577d7693f1
#
_cell.length_a   1.000
_cell.length_b   1.000
_cell.length_c   1.000
_cell.angle_alpha   90.00
_cell.angle_beta   90.00
_cell.angle_gamma   90.00
#
_symmetry.space_group_name_H-M   'P 1'
#
loop_
_entity.id
_entity.type
_entity.pdbx_description
1 polymer ?
#
loop_
_entity_poly.entity_id
_entity_poly.type
_entity_poly.pdbx_seq_one_letter_code
_entity_poly.pdbx_strand_id
1 'polypeptide(L)'
;MEDEPVAGPWSRVRGEPLYVALGSRLRSVPEVITLGVKPNFNDYTSDEKRLIFNSTMVLYPTRNYSQFLSTLGKRFFPSLETCLYADEKIKQTTLFYMLGLPHPKTRFYYRLHHHEILKDFDFPFIAKLPRASAQGRGVFKIDNPARLEAYLRVSPLAYIQEYLPHTRDLRVVLVNYDPIIAYWRERQEGGFKTNLFQGGSIRFHDLPEEGIEAAREAARRCKFNDVGLDLIHCQETWYVIEANMKYGRRGLNMKGLDHKSAIREKLLSGELSASFGQ
;
A
#
# COMPACT_ATOMS: atom_id res chain seq x y z
N MET A 1 -28.99 43.52 -6.04
CA MET A 1 -29.21 42.34 -6.91
C MET A 1 -28.10 41.34 -6.57
N GLU A 2 -28.44 40.37 -5.75
CA GLU A 2 -27.51 39.27 -5.42
C GLU A 2 -27.52 38.34 -6.62
N ASP A 3 -26.36 38.17 -7.24
CA ASP A 3 -26.15 37.20 -8.32
C ASP A 3 -26.45 35.77 -7.78
N GLU A 4 -27.56 35.20 -8.20
CA GLU A 4 -27.79 33.76 -8.00
C GLU A 4 -26.67 33.00 -8.74
N PRO A 5 -25.99 32.05 -8.09
CA PRO A 5 -24.96 31.26 -8.74
C PRO A 5 -25.60 30.42 -9.84
N VAL A 6 -25.22 30.64 -11.08
CA VAL A 6 -25.57 29.79 -12.21
C VAL A 6 -25.25 28.34 -11.87
N ALA A 7 -26.27 27.51 -11.79
CA ALA A 7 -26.18 26.09 -11.51
C ALA A 7 -25.47 25.41 -12.70
N GLY A 8 -24.16 25.22 -12.56
CA GLY A 8 -23.37 24.38 -13.48
C GLY A 8 -23.70 22.87 -13.31
N PRO A 9 -23.20 22.00 -14.18
CA PRO A 9 -23.47 20.54 -14.13
C PRO A 9 -23.05 19.87 -12.81
N TRP A 10 -22.48 20.60 -11.87
CA TRP A 10 -21.98 20.17 -10.56
C TRP A 10 -22.76 20.76 -9.37
N SER A 11 -23.93 21.40 -9.60
CA SER A 11 -24.81 21.84 -8.52
C SER A 11 -25.50 20.64 -7.91
N ARG A 12 -24.92 20.08 -6.84
CA ARG A 12 -25.58 19.09 -6.00
C ARG A 12 -26.58 19.80 -5.05
N VAL A 13 -27.66 19.10 -4.74
CA VAL A 13 -28.66 19.51 -3.75
C VAL A 13 -27.94 19.81 -2.42
N ARG A 14 -28.24 20.92 -1.76
CA ARG A 14 -27.72 21.25 -0.43
C ARG A 14 -27.98 20.08 0.52
N GLY A 15 -26.91 19.48 1.06
CA GLY A 15 -26.99 18.38 2.03
C GLY A 15 -26.40 17.04 1.60
N GLU A 16 -26.13 16.83 0.30
CA GLU A 16 -25.49 15.57 -0.14
C GLU A 16 -23.96 15.64 -0.01
N PRO A 17 -23.31 14.52 0.40
CA PRO A 17 -21.85 14.47 0.47
C PRO A 17 -21.23 14.66 -0.92
N LEU A 18 -20.20 15.52 -1.00
CA LEU A 18 -19.44 15.80 -2.21
C LEU A 18 -18.09 15.08 -2.14
N TYR A 19 -17.86 14.14 -3.04
CA TYR A 19 -16.61 13.39 -3.14
C TYR A 19 -15.82 13.80 -4.38
N VAL A 20 -14.57 14.21 -4.17
CA VAL A 20 -13.67 14.67 -5.24
C VAL A 20 -12.42 13.82 -5.27
N ALA A 21 -12.11 13.18 -6.41
CA ALA A 21 -10.89 12.41 -6.59
C ALA A 21 -9.85 13.19 -7.39
N LEU A 22 -8.61 13.23 -6.90
CA LEU A 22 -7.48 13.75 -7.67
C LEU A 22 -6.87 12.65 -8.55
N GLY A 23 -6.76 11.40 -8.05
CA GLY A 23 -6.29 10.28 -8.85
C GLY A 23 -7.38 9.69 -9.74
N SER A 24 -6.98 9.06 -10.85
CA SER A 24 -7.90 8.47 -11.85
C SER A 24 -8.55 7.15 -11.40
N ARG A 25 -8.20 6.65 -10.21
CA ARG A 25 -8.61 5.31 -9.73
C ARG A 25 -10.13 5.14 -9.68
N LEU A 26 -10.88 6.20 -9.34
CA LEU A 26 -12.33 6.19 -9.18
C LEU A 26 -13.11 6.88 -10.31
N ARG A 27 -12.49 7.12 -11.47
CA ARG A 27 -13.11 7.86 -12.59
C ARG A 27 -14.46 7.30 -13.04
N SER A 28 -14.71 6.00 -12.88
CA SER A 28 -15.96 5.35 -13.28
C SER A 28 -16.98 5.24 -12.16
N VAL A 29 -16.73 5.81 -10.98
CA VAL A 29 -17.65 5.82 -9.85
C VAL A 29 -18.55 7.04 -9.96
N PRO A 30 -19.88 6.88 -10.16
CA PRO A 30 -20.77 8.01 -10.47
C PRO A 30 -20.85 9.09 -9.38
N GLU A 31 -20.68 8.69 -8.12
CA GLU A 31 -20.74 9.59 -6.96
C GLU A 31 -19.45 10.41 -6.75
N VAL A 32 -18.42 10.18 -7.59
CA VAL A 32 -17.10 10.79 -7.43
C VAL A 32 -16.75 11.67 -8.61
N ILE A 33 -16.50 12.94 -8.35
CA ILE A 33 -15.97 13.88 -9.37
C ILE A 33 -14.47 13.67 -9.46
N THR A 34 -13.98 13.20 -10.60
CA THR A 34 -12.53 12.99 -10.81
C THR A 34 -11.93 14.13 -11.60
N LEU A 35 -11.09 14.93 -10.94
CA LEU A 35 -10.42 16.10 -11.56
C LEU A 35 -9.12 15.73 -12.29
N GLY A 36 -8.45 14.68 -11.84
CA GLY A 36 -7.10 14.36 -12.29
C GLY A 36 -6.03 15.06 -11.44
N VAL A 37 -4.82 14.49 -11.45
CA VAL A 37 -3.66 15.07 -10.74
C VAL A 37 -3.02 16.13 -11.63
N LYS A 38 -2.87 17.33 -11.09
CA LYS A 38 -2.11 18.42 -11.71
C LYS A 38 -0.80 18.63 -10.93
N PRO A 39 0.33 18.89 -11.60
CA PRO A 39 1.63 19.08 -10.93
C PRO A 39 1.61 20.24 -9.93
N ASN A 40 0.99 21.34 -10.32
CA ASN A 40 0.86 22.53 -9.48
C ASN A 40 -0.60 22.75 -9.09
N PHE A 41 -0.83 23.15 -7.84
CA PHE A 41 -2.20 23.43 -7.38
C PHE A 41 -2.84 24.61 -8.15
N ASN A 42 -2.01 25.54 -8.61
CA ASN A 42 -2.48 26.69 -9.40
C ASN A 42 -3.03 26.31 -10.78
N ASP A 43 -2.69 25.14 -11.29
CA ASP A 43 -3.20 24.64 -12.58
C ASP A 43 -4.67 24.19 -12.50
N TYR A 44 -5.22 23.99 -11.28
CA TYR A 44 -6.65 23.81 -11.10
C TYR A 44 -7.39 25.13 -11.32
N THR A 45 -8.50 25.06 -12.06
CA THR A 45 -9.39 26.22 -12.25
C THR A 45 -10.00 26.67 -10.92
N SER A 46 -10.58 27.87 -10.88
CA SER A 46 -11.26 28.37 -9.68
C SER A 46 -12.40 27.44 -9.23
N ASP A 47 -13.13 26.85 -10.19
CA ASP A 47 -14.21 25.93 -9.88
C ASP A 47 -13.70 24.59 -9.34
N GLU A 48 -12.64 24.02 -9.95
CA GLU A 48 -11.99 22.82 -9.44
C GLU A 48 -11.43 23.02 -8.02
N LYS A 49 -10.82 24.17 -7.75
CA LYS A 49 -10.35 24.54 -6.39
C LYS A 49 -11.52 24.59 -5.41
N ARG A 50 -12.65 25.24 -5.80
CA ARG A 50 -13.86 25.27 -4.98
C ARG A 50 -14.39 23.86 -4.69
N LEU A 51 -14.42 22.97 -5.69
CA LEU A 51 -14.81 21.57 -5.50
C LEU A 51 -13.89 20.86 -4.50
N ILE A 52 -12.57 21.01 -4.61
CA ILE A 52 -11.61 20.41 -3.67
C ILE A 52 -11.87 20.91 -2.24
N PHE A 53 -12.00 22.22 -2.05
CA PHE A 53 -12.16 22.81 -0.71
C PHE A 53 -13.54 22.53 -0.09
N ASN A 54 -14.60 22.49 -0.89
CA ASN A 54 -15.96 22.25 -0.42
C ASN A 54 -16.32 20.77 -0.35
N SER A 55 -15.45 19.86 -0.87
CA SER A 55 -15.73 18.41 -0.82
C SER A 55 -15.86 17.91 0.62
N THR A 56 -16.72 16.95 0.85
CA THR A 56 -16.81 16.21 2.10
C THR A 56 -15.51 15.43 2.34
N MET A 57 -14.93 14.88 1.24
CA MET A 57 -13.70 14.11 1.27
C MET A 57 -12.98 14.20 -0.08
N VAL A 58 -11.65 14.33 -0.03
CA VAL A 58 -10.77 14.19 -1.22
C VAL A 58 -10.28 12.76 -1.32
N LEU A 59 -10.45 12.14 -2.48
CA LEU A 59 -10.10 10.74 -2.72
C LEU A 59 -8.84 10.63 -3.56
N TYR A 60 -7.97 9.70 -3.17
CA TYR A 60 -6.71 9.40 -3.87
C TYR A 60 -5.87 10.64 -4.20
N PRO A 61 -5.54 11.49 -3.22
CA PRO A 61 -4.57 12.54 -3.42
C PRO A 61 -3.19 11.91 -3.73
N THR A 62 -2.31 12.70 -4.35
CA THR A 62 -0.89 12.31 -4.40
C THR A 62 -0.27 12.44 -3.01
N ARG A 63 0.92 11.85 -2.83
CA ARG A 63 1.68 11.96 -1.59
C ARG A 63 1.86 13.44 -1.14
N ASN A 64 2.20 14.34 -2.08
CA ASN A 64 2.37 15.76 -1.75
C ASN A 64 1.04 16.41 -1.36
N TYR A 65 -0.02 16.18 -2.16
CA TYR A 65 -1.33 16.73 -1.85
C TYR A 65 -1.90 16.20 -0.54
N SER A 66 -1.65 14.94 -0.17
CA SER A 66 -2.11 14.40 1.12
C SER A 66 -1.51 15.14 2.32
N GLN A 67 -0.26 15.57 2.24
CA GLN A 67 0.39 16.35 3.29
C GLN A 67 -0.25 17.74 3.43
N PHE A 68 -0.48 18.44 2.31
CA PHE A 68 -1.13 19.75 2.33
C PHE A 68 -2.58 19.65 2.83
N LEU A 69 -3.34 18.66 2.37
CA LEU A 69 -4.71 18.43 2.81
C LEU A 69 -4.77 18.12 4.32
N SER A 70 -3.83 17.34 4.82
CA SER A 70 -3.68 17.06 6.26
C SER A 70 -3.42 18.35 7.05
N THR A 71 -2.48 19.19 6.61
CA THR A 71 -2.17 20.48 7.25
C THR A 71 -3.39 21.40 7.28
N LEU A 72 -4.24 21.36 6.25
CA LEU A 72 -5.47 22.13 6.15
C LEU A 72 -6.66 21.50 6.92
N GLY A 73 -6.47 20.39 7.62
CA GLY A 73 -7.55 19.67 8.30
C GLY A 73 -8.60 19.08 7.35
N LYS A 74 -8.25 18.91 6.06
CA LYS A 74 -9.16 18.37 5.05
C LYS A 74 -9.22 16.86 5.10
N ARG A 75 -10.42 16.28 5.13
CA ARG A 75 -10.61 14.84 5.06
C ARG A 75 -10.20 14.28 3.71
N PHE A 76 -9.49 13.17 3.70
CA PHE A 76 -9.12 12.48 2.47
C PHE A 76 -8.94 10.97 2.70
N PHE A 77 -9.00 10.19 1.62
CA PHE A 77 -8.74 8.77 1.56
C PHE A 77 -7.86 8.45 0.34
N PRO A 78 -6.86 7.57 0.45
CA PRO A 78 -6.41 6.86 1.66
C PRO A 78 -5.80 7.77 2.72
N SER A 79 -5.55 7.20 3.92
CA SER A 79 -4.91 7.88 5.05
C SER A 79 -3.57 8.53 4.68
N LEU A 80 -3.13 9.50 5.48
CA LEU A 80 -1.83 10.13 5.30
C LEU A 80 -0.70 9.09 5.36
N GLU A 81 -0.78 8.16 6.30
CA GLU A 81 0.19 7.09 6.49
C GLU A 81 0.25 6.19 5.25
N THR A 82 -0.91 5.77 4.73
CA THR A 82 -0.95 5.02 3.46
C THR A 82 -0.22 5.76 2.33
N CYS A 83 -0.43 7.07 2.21
CA CYS A 83 0.22 7.89 1.19
C CYS A 83 1.74 8.04 1.43
N LEU A 84 2.17 8.24 2.68
CA LEU A 84 3.57 8.51 3.04
C LEU A 84 4.48 7.28 2.96
N TYR A 85 3.93 6.11 3.29
CA TYR A 85 4.69 4.84 3.31
C TYR A 85 4.62 4.07 1.99
N ALA A 86 3.87 4.56 1.00
CA ALA A 86 3.82 3.95 -0.33
C ALA A 86 5.21 3.90 -0.98
N ASP A 87 5.63 2.70 -1.43
CA ASP A 87 6.92 2.44 -2.08
C ASP A 87 8.17 2.75 -1.20
N GLU A 88 8.02 2.83 0.13
CA GLU A 88 9.08 3.21 1.08
C GLU A 88 9.44 2.04 2.02
N LYS A 89 10.04 0.98 1.48
CA LYS A 89 10.35 -0.27 2.22
C LYS A 89 11.08 -0.05 3.55
N ILE A 90 12.08 0.84 3.58
CA ILE A 90 12.84 1.15 4.80
C ILE A 90 11.91 1.74 5.87
N LYS A 91 11.07 2.71 5.50
CA LYS A 91 10.13 3.32 6.43
C LYS A 91 9.10 2.33 6.93
N GLN A 92 8.57 1.47 6.03
CA GLN A 92 7.62 0.42 6.41
C GLN A 92 8.24 -0.52 7.44
N THR A 93 9.43 -1.06 7.18
CA THR A 93 10.10 -1.99 8.10
C THR A 93 10.44 -1.31 9.43
N THR A 94 10.91 -0.06 9.41
CA THR A 94 11.16 0.69 10.65
C THR A 94 9.88 0.88 11.45
N LEU A 95 8.76 1.19 10.77
CA LEU A 95 7.45 1.31 11.42
C LEU A 95 7.00 -0.02 12.02
N PHE A 96 7.15 -1.15 11.31
CA PHE A 96 6.82 -2.48 11.83
C PHE A 96 7.62 -2.78 13.11
N TYR A 97 8.92 -2.50 13.10
CA TYR A 97 9.78 -2.65 14.27
C TYR A 97 9.29 -1.79 15.44
N MET A 98 9.06 -0.49 15.24
CA MET A 98 8.62 0.44 16.29
C MET A 98 7.24 0.08 16.85
N LEU A 99 6.37 -0.48 16.03
CA LEU A 99 5.07 -0.98 16.47
C LEU A 99 5.12 -2.39 17.09
N GLY A 100 6.27 -3.07 17.08
CA GLY A 100 6.38 -4.47 17.54
C GLY A 100 5.53 -5.44 16.72
N LEU A 101 5.34 -5.16 15.43
CA LEU A 101 4.68 -6.09 14.50
C LEU A 101 5.66 -7.21 14.15
N PRO A 102 5.22 -8.48 14.13
CA PRO A 102 6.07 -9.56 13.63
C PRO A 102 6.49 -9.29 12.18
N HIS A 103 7.79 -9.16 11.97
CA HIS A 103 8.41 -8.99 10.65
C HIS A 103 9.78 -9.66 10.67
N PRO A 104 10.32 -10.13 9.55
CA PRO A 104 11.63 -10.77 9.52
C PRO A 104 12.71 -9.81 10.03
N LYS A 105 13.68 -10.32 10.82
CA LYS A 105 14.85 -9.51 11.26
C LYS A 105 15.41 -8.74 10.08
N THR A 106 15.47 -7.42 10.17
CA THR A 106 15.89 -6.56 9.05
C THR A 106 16.84 -5.48 9.57
N ARG A 107 17.91 -5.23 8.81
CA ARG A 107 18.85 -4.13 9.08
C ARG A 107 19.24 -3.41 7.79
N PHE A 108 19.64 -2.16 7.95
CA PHE A 108 20.09 -1.29 6.87
C PHE A 108 21.54 -0.92 7.09
N TYR A 109 22.36 -1.03 6.02
CA TYR A 109 23.78 -0.73 6.10
C TYR A 109 24.15 0.28 5.02
N TYR A 110 24.66 1.43 5.45
CA TYR A 110 25.30 2.36 4.54
C TYR A 110 26.66 1.80 4.12
N ARG A 111 27.19 2.27 2.99
CA ARG A 111 28.40 1.73 2.37
C ARG A 111 29.58 1.51 3.35
N LEU A 112 29.80 2.43 4.28
CA LEU A 112 30.85 2.32 5.30
C LEU A 112 30.66 1.15 6.27
N HIS A 113 29.45 0.66 6.41
CA HIS A 113 29.07 -0.40 7.36
C HIS A 113 28.79 -1.75 6.69
N HIS A 114 29.06 -1.91 5.39
CA HIS A 114 28.82 -3.18 4.69
C HIS A 114 29.59 -4.35 5.31
N HIS A 115 30.73 -4.13 5.93
CA HIS A 115 31.53 -5.13 6.63
C HIS A 115 30.86 -5.70 7.88
N GLU A 116 29.80 -5.06 8.38
CA GLU A 116 29.03 -5.50 9.53
C GLU A 116 27.94 -6.53 9.17
N ILE A 117 27.58 -6.64 7.90
CA ILE A 117 26.48 -7.51 7.45
C ILE A 117 26.66 -8.95 7.92
N LEU A 118 27.85 -9.51 7.73
CA LEU A 118 28.16 -10.89 8.10
C LEU A 118 28.42 -11.09 9.60
N LYS A 119 28.40 -10.02 10.42
CA LYS A 119 28.34 -10.12 11.87
C LYS A 119 26.91 -10.29 12.36
N ASP A 120 25.93 -9.77 11.60
CA ASP A 120 24.53 -9.72 11.97
C ASP A 120 23.68 -10.81 11.33
N PHE A 121 24.11 -11.35 10.15
CA PHE A 121 23.37 -12.31 9.34
C PHE A 121 24.27 -13.42 8.82
N ASP A 122 23.79 -14.66 8.97
CA ASP A 122 24.35 -15.85 8.34
C ASP A 122 23.68 -16.13 6.98
N PHE A 123 24.39 -16.76 6.07
CA PHE A 123 23.81 -17.23 4.81
C PHE A 123 22.82 -18.39 5.03
N PRO A 124 21.72 -18.47 4.27
CA PRO A 124 21.26 -17.49 3.31
C PRO A 124 20.42 -16.37 3.95
N PHE A 125 20.45 -15.18 3.39
CA PHE A 125 19.57 -14.09 3.74
C PHE A 125 18.97 -13.42 2.48
N ILE A 126 18.00 -12.53 2.67
CA ILE A 126 17.38 -11.74 1.60
C ILE A 126 18.00 -10.34 1.56
N ALA A 127 18.37 -9.91 0.37
CA ALA A 127 18.75 -8.54 0.09
C ALA A 127 17.72 -7.88 -0.83
N LYS A 128 17.30 -6.65 -0.52
CA LYS A 128 16.29 -5.93 -1.31
C LYS A 128 16.85 -4.58 -1.79
N LEU A 129 16.48 -4.16 -2.99
CA LEU A 129 16.68 -2.77 -3.40
C LEU A 129 15.65 -1.90 -2.65
N PRO A 130 16.09 -0.88 -1.90
CA PRO A 130 15.20 -0.06 -1.06
C PRO A 130 14.14 0.72 -1.86
N ARG A 131 14.46 1.10 -3.10
CA ARG A 131 13.61 1.88 -4.00
C ARG A 131 13.59 1.29 -5.40
N ALA A 132 12.57 1.69 -6.20
CA ALA A 132 12.43 1.33 -7.62
C ALA A 132 12.39 -0.18 -7.92
N SER A 133 11.98 -0.99 -6.95
CA SER A 133 11.91 -2.45 -7.09
C SER A 133 10.47 -2.93 -7.03
N ALA A 134 9.71 -2.72 -8.11
CA ALA A 134 8.39 -3.30 -8.27
C ALA A 134 8.48 -4.74 -8.79
N GLN A 135 7.43 -5.54 -8.56
CA GLN A 135 7.28 -6.88 -9.16
C GLN A 135 8.39 -7.89 -8.78
N GLY A 136 8.99 -7.75 -7.60
CA GLY A 136 10.03 -8.68 -7.12
C GLY A 136 11.40 -8.56 -7.82
N ARG A 137 11.61 -7.59 -8.73
CA ARG A 137 12.86 -7.44 -9.47
C ARG A 137 14.05 -7.06 -8.60
N GLY A 138 13.81 -6.42 -7.46
CA GLY A 138 14.86 -5.99 -6.53
C GLY A 138 14.97 -6.86 -5.27
N VAL A 139 14.60 -8.15 -5.32
CA VAL A 139 14.71 -9.09 -4.20
C VAL A 139 15.67 -10.21 -4.60
N PHE A 140 16.71 -10.42 -3.79
CA PHE A 140 17.78 -11.38 -4.04
C PHE A 140 17.95 -12.30 -2.85
N LYS A 141 18.08 -13.59 -3.08
CA LYS A 141 18.54 -14.55 -2.09
C LYS A 141 20.06 -14.57 -2.16
N ILE A 142 20.70 -14.22 -1.06
CA ILE A 142 22.17 -14.18 -0.92
C ILE A 142 22.57 -15.42 -0.13
N ASP A 143 23.27 -16.32 -0.76
CA ASP A 143 23.68 -17.62 -0.20
C ASP A 143 25.20 -17.78 -0.15
N ASN A 144 25.95 -16.81 -0.66
CA ASN A 144 27.40 -16.83 -0.65
C ASN A 144 27.98 -15.39 -0.76
N PRO A 145 29.28 -15.20 -0.43
CA PRO A 145 29.95 -13.90 -0.50
C PRO A 145 29.93 -13.25 -1.88
N ALA A 146 30.07 -14.02 -2.95
CA ALA A 146 30.13 -13.47 -4.31
C ALA A 146 28.78 -12.82 -4.71
N ARG A 147 27.64 -13.41 -4.29
CA ARG A 147 26.31 -12.81 -4.49
C ARG A 147 26.12 -11.56 -3.63
N LEU A 148 26.65 -11.55 -2.41
CA LEU A 148 26.64 -10.37 -1.57
C LEU A 148 27.41 -9.22 -2.23
N GLU A 149 28.59 -9.48 -2.69
CA GLU A 149 29.41 -8.47 -3.39
C GLU A 149 28.70 -7.93 -4.64
N ALA A 150 28.12 -8.80 -5.46
CA ALA A 150 27.34 -8.38 -6.64
C ALA A 150 26.16 -7.47 -6.27
N TYR A 151 25.43 -7.77 -5.18
CA TYR A 151 24.34 -6.93 -4.67
C TYR A 151 24.87 -5.56 -4.19
N LEU A 152 25.95 -5.53 -3.42
CA LEU A 152 26.52 -4.30 -2.86
C LEU A 152 27.07 -3.32 -3.91
N ARG A 153 27.44 -3.83 -5.09
CA ARG A 153 27.83 -2.98 -6.24
C ARG A 153 26.65 -2.16 -6.78
N VAL A 154 25.43 -2.67 -6.69
CA VAL A 154 24.23 -2.01 -7.24
C VAL A 154 23.36 -1.33 -6.18
N SER A 155 23.64 -1.55 -4.89
CA SER A 155 22.88 -0.98 -3.78
C SER A 155 23.79 -0.38 -2.72
N PRO A 156 24.15 0.92 -2.82
CA PRO A 156 24.99 1.60 -1.82
C PRO A 156 24.38 1.61 -0.41
N LEU A 157 23.04 1.59 -0.32
CA LEU A 157 22.28 1.36 0.90
C LEU A 157 21.77 -0.06 0.87
N ALA A 158 22.40 -0.95 1.63
CA ALA A 158 22.01 -2.34 1.71
C ALA A 158 20.80 -2.52 2.65
N TYR A 159 19.74 -3.13 2.14
CA TYR A 159 18.59 -3.61 2.90
C TYR A 159 18.73 -5.12 3.04
N ILE A 160 19.08 -5.59 4.22
CA ILE A 160 19.30 -7.01 4.52
C ILE A 160 18.22 -7.51 5.46
N GLN A 161 17.65 -8.67 5.12
CA GLN A 161 16.57 -9.29 5.85
C GLN A 161 16.83 -10.79 6.00
N GLU A 162 16.53 -11.37 7.14
CA GLU A 162 16.64 -12.81 7.34
C GLU A 162 15.81 -13.59 6.32
N TYR A 163 16.30 -14.77 5.96
CA TYR A 163 15.55 -15.66 5.08
C TYR A 163 14.69 -16.60 5.93
N LEU A 164 13.37 -16.36 5.90
CA LEU A 164 12.40 -17.29 6.46
C LEU A 164 11.94 -18.26 5.37
N PRO A 165 12.21 -19.58 5.51
CA PRO A 165 11.81 -20.57 4.50
C PRO A 165 10.28 -20.63 4.38
N HIS A 166 9.76 -20.44 3.17
CA HIS A 166 8.33 -20.56 2.87
C HIS A 166 8.13 -20.97 1.42
N THR A 167 7.03 -21.64 1.11
CA THR A 167 6.65 -22.04 -0.24
C THR A 167 5.58 -21.14 -0.85
N ARG A 168 4.86 -20.42 0.00
CA ARG A 168 3.77 -19.53 -0.36
C ARG A 168 3.70 -18.36 0.61
N ASP A 169 3.18 -17.24 0.16
CA ASP A 169 2.80 -16.10 0.99
C ASP A 169 1.31 -15.80 0.86
N LEU A 170 0.74 -15.23 1.91
CA LEU A 170 -0.64 -14.77 1.95
C LEU A 170 -0.68 -13.30 1.54
N ARG A 171 -1.38 -12.99 0.45
CA ARG A 171 -1.74 -11.61 0.10
C ARG A 171 -3.13 -11.32 0.64
N VAL A 172 -3.25 -10.28 1.47
CA VAL A 172 -4.54 -9.73 1.92
C VAL A 172 -4.66 -8.30 1.43
N VAL A 173 -5.72 -8.00 0.69
CA VAL A 173 -6.03 -6.63 0.24
C VAL A 173 -7.12 -6.06 1.14
N LEU A 174 -6.84 -4.92 1.75
CA LEU A 174 -7.74 -4.25 2.68
C LEU A 174 -8.13 -2.87 2.16
N VAL A 175 -9.41 -2.54 2.32
CA VAL A 175 -9.96 -1.20 2.09
C VAL A 175 -10.68 -0.78 3.36
N ASN A 176 -10.27 0.34 3.92
CA ASN A 176 -10.73 0.82 5.23
C ASN A 176 -10.59 -0.23 6.34
N TYR A 177 -9.43 -0.93 6.34
CA TYR A 177 -9.05 -2.01 7.25
C TYR A 177 -9.87 -3.31 7.10
N ASP A 178 -10.83 -3.40 6.18
CA ASP A 178 -11.58 -4.62 5.93
C ASP A 178 -10.98 -5.39 4.76
N PRO A 179 -10.72 -6.69 4.92
CA PRO A 179 -10.27 -7.53 3.84
C PRO A 179 -11.32 -7.63 2.73
N ILE A 180 -10.99 -7.16 1.54
CA ILE A 180 -11.85 -7.31 0.36
C ILE A 180 -11.52 -8.57 -0.43
N ILE A 181 -10.30 -9.07 -0.29
CA ILE A 181 -9.85 -10.36 -0.83
C ILE A 181 -8.59 -10.83 -0.11
N ALA A 182 -8.48 -12.14 0.07
CA ALA A 182 -7.25 -12.81 0.46
C ALA A 182 -6.95 -13.96 -0.52
N TYR A 183 -5.68 -14.26 -0.72
CA TYR A 183 -5.24 -15.37 -1.54
C TYR A 183 -3.79 -15.75 -1.28
N TRP A 184 -3.49 -17.04 -1.48
CA TRP A 184 -2.13 -17.53 -1.52
C TRP A 184 -1.45 -17.17 -2.84
N ARG A 185 -0.19 -16.75 -2.74
CA ARG A 185 0.71 -16.73 -3.88
C ARG A 185 1.74 -17.83 -3.66
N GLU A 186 1.80 -18.76 -4.58
CA GLU A 186 2.72 -19.91 -4.53
C GLU A 186 3.86 -19.69 -5.51
N ARG A 187 5.05 -20.04 -5.10
CA ARG A 187 6.22 -19.99 -5.97
C ARG A 187 6.20 -21.13 -6.99
N GLN A 188 6.81 -20.88 -8.13
CA GLN A 188 7.09 -21.93 -9.11
C GLN A 188 8.15 -22.88 -8.56
N GLU A 189 8.09 -24.14 -8.96
CA GLU A 189 9.08 -25.15 -8.60
C GLU A 189 10.49 -24.70 -8.96
N GLY A 190 11.44 -24.84 -8.02
CA GLY A 190 12.83 -24.34 -8.19
C GLY A 190 13.04 -22.84 -7.98
N GLY A 191 11.98 -22.04 -7.88
CA GLY A 191 12.06 -20.60 -7.57
C GLY A 191 12.11 -20.32 -6.07
N PHE A 192 12.58 -19.14 -5.65
CA PHE A 192 12.46 -18.68 -4.25
C PHE A 192 11.45 -17.55 -4.07
N LYS A 193 10.90 -17.02 -5.17
CA LYS A 193 9.95 -15.89 -5.16
C LYS A 193 8.54 -16.38 -5.45
N THR A 194 7.58 -15.87 -4.70
CA THR A 194 6.14 -16.13 -4.85
C THR A 194 5.46 -15.17 -5.82
N ASN A 195 6.20 -14.21 -6.36
CA ASN A 195 5.66 -13.14 -7.19
C ASN A 195 5.09 -13.65 -8.52
N LEU A 196 3.85 -13.24 -8.83
CA LEU A 196 3.09 -13.62 -10.02
C LEU A 196 3.75 -13.25 -11.35
N PHE A 197 4.55 -12.18 -11.39
CA PHE A 197 5.29 -11.78 -12.60
C PHE A 197 6.50 -12.68 -12.89
N GLN A 198 6.84 -13.57 -11.95
CA GLN A 198 7.94 -14.53 -12.06
C GLN A 198 7.45 -15.99 -12.03
N GLY A 199 6.21 -16.21 -12.50
CA GLY A 199 5.65 -17.56 -12.66
C GLY A 199 4.87 -18.09 -11.45
N GLY A 200 4.68 -17.31 -10.40
CA GLY A 200 3.85 -17.71 -9.25
C GLY A 200 2.38 -17.92 -9.60
N SER A 201 1.70 -18.81 -8.90
CA SER A 201 0.26 -19.08 -9.02
C SER A 201 -0.54 -18.41 -7.89
N ILE A 202 -1.85 -18.26 -8.12
CA ILE A 202 -2.80 -17.78 -7.11
C ILE A 202 -3.73 -18.91 -6.72
N ARG A 203 -3.97 -19.09 -5.41
CA ARG A 203 -4.99 -19.98 -4.87
C ARG A 203 -5.88 -19.30 -3.86
N PHE A 204 -7.19 -19.63 -3.89
CA PHE A 204 -8.23 -19.00 -3.07
C PHE A 204 -8.90 -19.94 -2.07
N HIS A 205 -8.35 -21.10 -1.84
CA HIS A 205 -8.86 -22.07 -0.89
C HIS A 205 -7.91 -22.24 0.29
N ASP A 206 -8.41 -22.77 1.38
CA ASP A 206 -7.68 -23.02 2.62
C ASP A 206 -6.97 -21.76 3.15
N LEU A 207 -7.70 -20.65 3.12
CA LEU A 207 -7.19 -19.35 3.59
C LEU A 207 -7.22 -19.31 5.13
N PRO A 208 -6.10 -18.97 5.78
CA PRO A 208 -6.01 -18.95 7.24
C PRO A 208 -6.66 -17.68 7.80
N GLU A 209 -7.68 -17.84 8.62
CA GLU A 209 -8.33 -16.70 9.28
C GLU A 209 -7.35 -15.92 10.17
N GLU A 210 -6.48 -16.65 10.89
CA GLU A 210 -5.43 -16.03 11.71
C GLU A 210 -4.47 -15.14 10.91
N GLY A 211 -4.10 -15.56 9.69
CA GLY A 211 -3.25 -14.76 8.81
C GLY A 211 -3.97 -13.54 8.25
N ILE A 212 -5.27 -13.65 7.98
CA ILE A 212 -6.11 -12.52 7.54
C ILE A 212 -6.27 -11.51 8.70
N GLU A 213 -6.50 -11.99 9.92
CA GLU A 213 -6.61 -11.12 11.09
C GLU A 213 -5.26 -10.46 11.42
N ALA A 214 -4.15 -11.18 11.32
CA ALA A 214 -2.81 -10.59 11.45
C ALA A 214 -2.57 -9.45 10.44
N ALA A 215 -3.06 -9.60 9.21
CA ALA A 215 -3.01 -8.54 8.21
C ALA A 215 -3.89 -7.35 8.60
N ARG A 216 -5.11 -7.58 9.08
CA ARG A 216 -6.03 -6.53 9.52
C ARG A 216 -5.44 -5.74 10.69
N GLU A 217 -4.90 -6.43 11.68
CA GLU A 217 -4.25 -5.81 12.84
C GLU A 217 -3.02 -4.99 12.42
N ALA A 218 -2.18 -5.52 11.55
CA ALA A 218 -1.03 -4.79 11.02
C ALA A 218 -1.46 -3.52 10.27
N ALA A 219 -2.50 -3.62 9.43
CA ALA A 219 -3.04 -2.47 8.70
C ALA A 219 -3.57 -1.39 9.65
N ARG A 220 -4.32 -1.77 10.70
CA ARG A 220 -4.85 -0.83 11.72
C ARG A 220 -3.74 -0.14 12.49
N ARG A 221 -2.76 -0.89 13.00
CA ARG A 221 -1.65 -0.34 13.77
C ARG A 221 -0.76 0.58 12.95
N CYS A 222 -0.55 0.26 11.67
CA CYS A 222 0.17 1.12 10.74
C CYS A 222 -0.67 2.28 10.19
N LYS A 223 -1.99 2.29 10.43
CA LYS A 223 -2.96 3.21 9.84
C LYS A 223 -2.98 3.14 8.29
N PHE A 224 -2.73 1.95 7.73
CA PHE A 224 -2.77 1.70 6.29
C PHE A 224 -4.18 1.27 5.87
N ASN A 225 -5.02 2.21 5.50
CA ASN A 225 -6.43 1.94 5.23
C ASN A 225 -6.76 1.62 3.75
N ASP A 226 -5.77 1.56 2.87
CA ASP A 226 -5.87 1.04 1.49
C ASP A 226 -4.56 0.36 1.12
N VAL A 227 -4.47 -0.95 1.34
CA VAL A 227 -3.20 -1.67 1.27
C VAL A 227 -3.38 -3.14 0.88
N GLY A 228 -2.40 -3.69 0.17
CA GLY A 228 -2.20 -5.12 0.03
C GLY A 228 -1.02 -5.56 0.87
N LEU A 229 -1.26 -6.31 1.94
CA LEU A 229 -0.21 -6.86 2.81
C LEU A 229 0.22 -8.24 2.32
N ASP A 230 1.53 -8.48 2.38
CA ASP A 230 2.15 -9.78 2.12
C ASP A 230 2.62 -10.37 3.45
N LEU A 231 2.12 -11.54 3.78
CA LEU A 231 2.47 -12.26 5.00
C LEU A 231 3.00 -13.65 4.70
N ILE A 232 3.92 -14.10 5.53
CA ILE A 232 4.37 -15.50 5.56
C ILE A 232 4.13 -16.10 6.94
N HIS A 233 3.82 -17.39 6.97
CA HIS A 233 3.73 -18.16 8.21
C HIS A 233 5.02 -18.97 8.39
N CYS A 234 5.69 -18.77 9.51
CA CYS A 234 6.90 -19.48 9.86
C CYS A 234 6.96 -19.64 11.39
N GLN A 235 7.26 -20.84 11.88
CA GLN A 235 7.38 -21.12 13.32
C GLN A 235 6.19 -20.58 14.13
N GLU A 236 4.98 -20.91 13.70
CA GLU A 236 3.70 -20.50 14.34
C GLU A 236 3.44 -18.98 14.39
N THR A 237 4.20 -18.20 13.66
CA THR A 237 4.06 -16.74 13.61
C THR A 237 3.77 -16.25 12.19
N TRP A 238 2.84 -15.31 12.08
CA TRP A 238 2.56 -14.57 10.85
C TRP A 238 3.45 -13.33 10.77
N TYR A 239 4.39 -13.33 9.82
CA TYR A 239 5.31 -12.22 9.58
C TYR A 239 4.83 -11.34 8.44
N VAL A 240 4.74 -10.03 8.67
CA VAL A 240 4.50 -9.04 7.59
C VAL A 240 5.80 -8.80 6.84
N ILE A 241 5.84 -9.11 5.56
CA ILE A 241 7.04 -8.94 4.71
C ILE A 241 7.03 -7.67 3.88
N GLU A 242 5.87 -7.17 3.49
CA GLU A 242 5.73 -5.96 2.68
C GLU A 242 4.30 -5.40 2.74
N ALA A 243 4.19 -4.06 2.66
CA ALA A 243 2.93 -3.35 2.47
C ALA A 243 2.93 -2.68 1.09
N ASN A 244 1.95 -3.02 0.25
CA ASN A 244 1.82 -2.53 -1.11
C ASN A 244 0.58 -1.65 -1.24
N MET A 245 0.74 -0.33 -1.33
CA MET A 245 -0.37 0.61 -1.51
C MET A 245 -0.82 0.69 -2.99
N LYS A 246 0.01 0.18 -3.90
CA LYS A 246 -0.33 -0.02 -5.31
C LYS A 246 -0.41 -1.52 -5.62
N TYR A 247 -1.25 -2.22 -4.86
CA TYR A 247 -1.43 -3.66 -5.04
C TYR A 247 -1.98 -4.03 -6.43
N GLY A 248 -1.52 -5.16 -6.96
CA GLY A 248 -1.94 -5.66 -8.28
C GLY A 248 -3.39 -6.13 -8.27
N ARG A 249 -4.07 -5.97 -9.41
CA ARG A 249 -5.50 -6.34 -9.56
C ARG A 249 -5.72 -7.80 -9.97
N ARG A 250 -4.67 -8.58 -10.22
CA ARG A 250 -4.81 -9.93 -10.80
C ARG A 250 -5.70 -10.84 -9.93
N GLY A 251 -5.48 -10.87 -8.61
CA GLY A 251 -6.31 -11.65 -7.69
C GLY A 251 -7.78 -11.18 -7.67
N LEU A 252 -8.00 -9.86 -7.64
CA LEU A 252 -9.34 -9.28 -7.72
C LEU A 252 -10.04 -9.67 -9.03
N ASN A 253 -9.38 -9.49 -10.16
CA ASN A 253 -9.94 -9.81 -11.49
C ASN A 253 -10.30 -11.29 -11.63
N MET A 254 -9.48 -12.21 -11.07
CA MET A 254 -9.76 -13.66 -11.08
C MET A 254 -11.04 -14.03 -10.30
N LYS A 255 -11.42 -13.21 -9.32
CA LYS A 255 -12.67 -13.37 -8.54
C LYS A 255 -13.80 -12.47 -9.02
N GLY A 256 -13.61 -11.75 -10.12
CA GLY A 256 -14.62 -10.79 -10.61
C GLY A 256 -14.86 -9.62 -9.65
N LEU A 257 -13.93 -9.34 -8.74
CA LEU A 257 -14.03 -8.26 -7.78
C LEU A 257 -13.41 -6.98 -8.33
N ASP A 258 -14.05 -5.85 -8.08
CA ASP A 258 -13.47 -4.54 -8.35
C ASP A 258 -13.32 -3.75 -7.05
N HIS A 259 -12.09 -3.32 -6.77
CA HIS A 259 -11.81 -2.50 -5.59
C HIS A 259 -12.59 -1.18 -5.58
N LYS A 260 -12.99 -0.66 -6.76
CA LYS A 260 -13.81 0.55 -6.86
C LYS A 260 -15.21 0.33 -6.27
N SER A 261 -15.79 -0.87 -6.48
CA SER A 261 -17.07 -1.25 -5.91
C SER A 261 -16.99 -1.31 -4.39
N ALA A 262 -15.93 -1.88 -3.82
CA ALA A 262 -15.71 -1.89 -2.38
C ALA A 262 -15.55 -0.47 -1.79
N ILE A 263 -14.85 0.42 -2.48
CA ILE A 263 -14.72 1.82 -2.05
C ILE A 263 -16.05 2.55 -2.17
N ARG A 264 -16.78 2.35 -3.27
CA ARG A 264 -18.11 2.94 -3.48
C ARG A 264 -19.09 2.54 -2.38
N GLU A 265 -19.14 1.26 -2.05
CA GLU A 265 -19.97 0.75 -0.96
C GLU A 265 -19.68 1.45 0.37
N LYS A 266 -18.38 1.55 0.73
CA LYS A 266 -17.95 2.23 1.95
C LYS A 266 -18.15 3.76 1.92
N LEU A 267 -18.14 4.38 0.75
CA LEU A 267 -18.54 5.79 0.60
C LEU A 267 -20.04 5.98 0.87
N LEU A 268 -20.87 5.11 0.30
CA LEU A 268 -22.33 5.20 0.41
C LEU A 268 -22.83 4.82 1.81
N SER A 269 -22.20 3.85 2.47
CA SER A 269 -22.49 3.50 3.87
C SER A 269 -21.99 4.54 4.88
N GLY A 270 -21.15 5.50 4.46
CA GLY A 270 -20.54 6.48 5.35
C GLY A 270 -19.35 5.96 6.16
N GLU A 271 -18.95 4.69 5.98
CA GLU A 271 -17.84 4.08 6.74
C GLU A 271 -16.52 4.84 6.54
N LEU A 272 -16.19 5.27 5.31
CA LEU A 272 -14.98 6.06 5.06
C LEU A 272 -15.01 7.43 5.76
N SER A 273 -16.19 8.02 5.93
CA SER A 273 -16.34 9.30 6.65
C SER A 273 -16.18 9.13 8.17
N ALA A 274 -16.57 7.98 8.72
CA ALA A 274 -16.47 7.68 10.15
C ALA A 274 -15.03 7.40 10.62
N SER A 275 -14.16 6.88 9.75
CA SER A 275 -12.79 6.49 10.12
C SER A 275 -11.82 7.65 10.39
N PHE A 276 -12.24 8.91 10.20
CA PHE A 276 -11.42 10.11 10.48
C PHE A 276 -11.66 10.74 11.86
N GLY A 277 -12.43 10.11 12.72
CA GLY A 277 -12.76 10.59 14.07
C GLY A 277 -12.08 9.84 15.22
N GLN A 278 -11.13 8.95 14.94
CA GLN A 278 -10.43 8.16 15.96
C GLN A 278 -8.92 8.43 15.97
#